data_2327a4669efb0df56c26238b6cadedf4
#
_entry.id   2327a4669efb0df56c26238b6cadedf4
#
_cell.length_a   1.000
_cell.length_b   1.000
_cell.length_c   1.000
_cell.angle_alpha   90.00
_cell.angle_beta   90.00
_cell.angle_gamma   90.00
#
_symmetry.space_group_name_H-M   'P 1'
#
loop_
_entity.id
_entity.type
_entity.pdbx_description
1 polymer ?
#
loop_
_entity_poly.entity_id
_entity_poly.type
_entity_poly.pdbx_seq_one_letter_code
_entity_poly.pdbx_strand_id
1 'polypeptide(L)'
;RKSVQRLTQAEMDNEVYKSGSQILTSAAFGEMIILIVYLPLLTLIGIEGKMFRPMAETVAFAIGGAFLLSLTYVPVASSLFLGRGKITSLKISDKLMALFYSSYAPVLAFCLRFKKTVVAVSLGFVILAGGIFFSMGGEFLPTLEEGDFAVQTRVLLGSSLNHTVEVSQKAAGVLLREFPDEVIKVVTKAGSSEIPTDPMPLEEADMMVILRDRKEWTKAKTREELAEKMGEALDVIPDANFGFQQPIQMRFNELMTGVRQDVAIKIYGENLDELSRLAEAVGKLTEQVEGAQDVYVEQISGRPQVVVKINRDALARHALNVSDVNEALNTAFAGQTAGMVFEGEKRFSLVVRLRQENRKQVDDIGNLFVTNPAGEQIPLRQLADIQLVMGPNQIQREDAKRRIVVGFNVRGRDVQSIVEEIHTLIDQKIDFPAGYYVTYGGQFENLQEAQQRLAASEALLKRTG
;
A
#
# COMPACT_ATOMS: atom_id res chain seq x y z
N ARG A 1 -62.83 -38.44 -4.90
CA ARG A 1 -62.80 -38.20 -3.41
C ARG A 1 -62.07 -39.34 -2.76
N LYS A 2 -60.69 -39.35 -2.69
CA LYS A 2 -59.93 -40.26 -1.89
C LYS A 2 -60.02 -39.76 -0.43
N SER A 3 -60.44 -40.65 0.46
CA SER A 3 -60.46 -40.44 1.90
C SER A 3 -59.06 -40.04 2.34
N VAL A 4 -58.96 -38.88 2.98
CA VAL A 4 -57.66 -38.41 3.51
C VAL A 4 -57.37 -39.19 4.78
N GLN A 5 -56.75 -40.35 4.65
CA GLN A 5 -56.17 -41.12 5.72
C GLN A 5 -54.97 -40.38 6.27
N ARG A 6 -54.75 -40.38 7.62
CA ARG A 6 -53.49 -39.93 8.21
C ARG A 6 -52.40 -40.86 7.76
N LEU A 7 -51.33 -40.32 7.22
CA LEU A 7 -50.15 -41.07 6.83
C LEU A 7 -49.54 -41.78 8.03
N THR A 8 -49.19 -43.03 7.85
CA THR A 8 -48.35 -43.76 8.80
C THR A 8 -46.93 -43.20 8.77
N GLN A 9 -46.07 -43.49 9.80
CA GLN A 9 -44.69 -43.03 9.78
C GLN A 9 -43.92 -43.58 8.56
N ALA A 10 -44.11 -44.85 8.23
CA ALA A 10 -43.45 -45.47 7.08
C ALA A 10 -43.87 -44.84 5.73
N GLU A 11 -45.13 -44.44 5.59
CA GLU A 11 -45.62 -43.71 4.39
C GLU A 11 -45.01 -42.27 4.34
N MET A 12 -44.92 -41.57 5.47
CA MET A 12 -44.29 -40.27 5.56
C MET A 12 -42.80 -40.36 5.20
N ASP A 13 -42.08 -41.31 5.72
CA ASP A 13 -40.64 -41.54 5.43
C ASP A 13 -40.46 -41.83 3.91
N ASN A 14 -41.33 -42.57 3.30
CA ASN A 14 -41.27 -42.87 1.88
C ASN A 14 -41.58 -41.65 1.01
N GLU A 15 -42.57 -40.81 1.38
CA GLU A 15 -42.87 -39.55 0.67
C GLU A 15 -41.73 -38.52 0.83
N VAL A 16 -41.13 -38.42 2.02
CA VAL A 16 -39.95 -37.56 2.27
C VAL A 16 -38.77 -38.03 1.44
N TYR A 17 -38.54 -39.36 1.38
CA TYR A 17 -37.46 -39.92 0.57
C TYR A 17 -37.65 -39.67 -0.92
N LYS A 18 -38.85 -39.86 -1.46
CA LYS A 18 -39.16 -39.57 -2.87
C LYS A 18 -39.01 -38.09 -3.22
N SER A 19 -39.56 -37.19 -2.39
CA SER A 19 -39.46 -35.77 -2.59
C SER A 19 -38.01 -35.29 -2.47
N GLY A 20 -37.28 -35.75 -1.45
CA GLY A 20 -35.87 -35.44 -1.25
C GLY A 20 -34.99 -35.88 -2.43
N SER A 21 -35.20 -37.13 -2.94
CA SER A 21 -34.42 -37.65 -4.07
C SER A 21 -34.67 -36.87 -5.39
N GLN A 22 -35.88 -36.36 -5.60
CA GLN A 22 -36.17 -35.51 -6.79
C GLN A 22 -35.48 -34.12 -6.74
N ILE A 23 -35.41 -33.54 -5.55
CA ILE A 23 -34.79 -32.21 -5.37
C ILE A 23 -33.27 -32.31 -5.29
N LEU A 24 -32.76 -33.43 -4.80
CA LEU A 24 -31.34 -33.68 -4.54
C LEU A 24 -30.46 -33.36 -5.75
N THR A 25 -30.82 -33.86 -6.93
CA THR A 25 -30.01 -33.69 -8.15
C THR A 25 -29.89 -32.23 -8.55
N SER A 26 -30.98 -31.45 -8.48
CA SER A 26 -30.95 -30.04 -8.82
C SER A 26 -30.21 -29.20 -7.77
N ALA A 27 -30.42 -29.49 -6.49
CA ALA A 27 -29.73 -28.80 -5.40
C ALA A 27 -28.23 -29.09 -5.42
N ALA A 28 -27.84 -30.37 -5.52
CA ALA A 28 -26.45 -30.79 -5.58
C ALA A 28 -25.69 -30.14 -6.74
N PHE A 29 -26.34 -30.05 -7.91
CA PHE A 29 -25.73 -29.42 -9.08
C PHE A 29 -25.50 -27.91 -8.87
N GLY A 30 -26.46 -27.22 -8.27
CA GLY A 30 -26.34 -25.79 -7.94
C GLY A 30 -25.21 -25.52 -6.93
N GLU A 31 -25.14 -26.29 -5.85
CA GLU A 31 -24.13 -26.15 -4.82
C GLU A 31 -22.71 -26.52 -5.32
N MET A 32 -22.62 -27.54 -6.18
CA MET A 32 -21.35 -27.94 -6.80
C MET A 32 -20.82 -26.84 -7.74
N ILE A 33 -21.67 -26.19 -8.52
CA ILE A 33 -21.27 -25.05 -9.37
C ILE A 33 -20.73 -23.91 -8.52
N ILE A 34 -21.36 -23.59 -7.39
CA ILE A 34 -20.88 -22.55 -6.48
C ILE A 34 -19.52 -22.91 -5.92
N LEU A 35 -19.31 -24.15 -5.45
CA LEU A 35 -18.03 -24.62 -4.93
C LEU A 35 -16.91 -24.56 -5.97
N ILE A 36 -17.19 -24.90 -7.22
CA ILE A 36 -16.22 -24.86 -8.32
C ILE A 36 -15.72 -23.41 -8.55
N VAL A 37 -16.58 -22.40 -8.39
CA VAL A 37 -16.20 -20.99 -8.53
C VAL A 37 -15.16 -20.56 -7.48
N TYR A 38 -15.14 -21.21 -6.29
CA TYR A 38 -14.15 -20.91 -5.25
C TYR A 38 -12.83 -21.67 -5.42
N LEU A 39 -12.75 -22.71 -6.27
CA LEU A 39 -11.51 -23.45 -6.50
C LEU A 39 -10.32 -22.60 -6.93
N PRO A 40 -10.47 -21.65 -7.88
CA PRO A 40 -9.37 -20.76 -8.26
C PRO A 40 -8.84 -19.95 -7.08
N LEU A 41 -9.71 -19.49 -6.16
CA LEU A 41 -9.31 -18.73 -4.98
C LEU A 41 -8.47 -19.57 -3.98
N LEU A 42 -8.73 -20.88 -3.90
CA LEU A 42 -7.94 -21.78 -3.06
C LEU A 42 -6.53 -22.06 -3.64
N THR A 43 -6.33 -21.84 -4.93
CA THR A 43 -5.02 -22.02 -5.59
C THR A 43 -4.15 -20.78 -5.53
N LEU A 44 -4.68 -19.63 -5.07
CA LEU A 44 -3.91 -18.42 -4.89
C LEU A 44 -2.81 -18.61 -3.86
N ILE A 45 -1.62 -18.12 -4.16
CA ILE A 45 -0.42 -18.12 -3.32
C ILE A 45 0.00 -16.68 -3.08
N GLY A 46 0.95 -16.46 -2.17
CA GLY A 46 1.39 -15.10 -1.85
C GLY A 46 0.42 -14.39 -0.90
N ILE A 47 0.26 -13.09 -1.05
CA ILE A 47 -0.59 -12.25 -0.19
C ILE A 47 -2.04 -12.47 -0.49
N GLU A 48 -2.41 -12.50 -1.76
CA GLU A 48 -3.77 -12.78 -2.21
C GLU A 48 -4.25 -14.11 -1.64
N GLY A 49 -3.39 -15.14 -1.67
CA GLY A 49 -3.69 -16.43 -1.05
C GLY A 49 -3.91 -16.32 0.46
N LYS A 50 -3.08 -15.55 1.17
CA LYS A 50 -3.25 -15.33 2.62
C LYS A 50 -4.54 -14.58 2.97
N MET A 51 -5.00 -13.65 2.11
CA MET A 51 -6.22 -12.88 2.31
C MET A 51 -7.48 -13.66 1.90
N PHE A 52 -7.49 -14.21 0.70
CA PHE A 52 -8.72 -14.78 0.11
C PHE A 52 -8.93 -16.25 0.43
N ARG A 53 -7.87 -17.03 0.69
CA ARG A 53 -7.99 -18.44 1.01
C ARG A 53 -8.81 -18.73 2.28
N PRO A 54 -8.62 -18.05 3.44
CA PRO A 54 -9.46 -18.27 4.61
C PRO A 54 -10.94 -17.95 4.35
N MET A 55 -11.21 -16.92 3.55
CA MET A 55 -12.57 -16.57 3.14
C MET A 55 -13.19 -17.68 2.26
N ALA A 56 -12.46 -18.13 1.24
CA ALA A 56 -12.89 -19.19 0.36
C ALA A 56 -13.12 -20.53 1.11
N GLU A 57 -12.22 -20.88 2.03
CA GLU A 57 -12.35 -22.06 2.90
C GLU A 57 -13.60 -21.97 3.79
N THR A 58 -13.84 -20.81 4.40
CA THR A 58 -15.02 -20.58 5.25
C THR A 58 -16.32 -20.75 4.45
N VAL A 59 -16.40 -20.15 3.26
CA VAL A 59 -17.56 -20.28 2.38
C VAL A 59 -17.72 -21.73 1.90
N ALA A 60 -16.64 -22.39 1.51
CA ALA A 60 -16.67 -23.78 1.06
C ALA A 60 -17.15 -24.73 2.18
N PHE A 61 -16.68 -24.55 3.41
CA PHE A 61 -17.15 -25.32 4.57
C PHE A 61 -18.61 -25.02 4.90
N ALA A 62 -19.04 -23.76 4.82
CA ALA A 62 -20.43 -23.38 5.06
C ALA A 62 -21.37 -24.01 4.04
N ILE A 63 -21.04 -23.95 2.74
CA ILE A 63 -21.83 -24.56 1.67
C ILE A 63 -21.81 -26.08 1.78
N GLY A 64 -20.64 -26.69 1.97
CA GLY A 64 -20.52 -28.14 2.15
C GLY A 64 -21.26 -28.63 3.38
N GLY A 65 -21.21 -27.89 4.48
CA GLY A 65 -22.00 -28.20 5.68
C GLY A 65 -23.51 -28.07 5.46
N ALA A 66 -23.95 -26.98 4.78
CA ALA A 66 -25.36 -26.81 4.42
C ALA A 66 -25.86 -27.94 3.50
N PHE A 67 -25.03 -28.36 2.54
CA PHE A 67 -25.32 -29.48 1.67
C PHE A 67 -25.50 -30.79 2.45
N LEU A 68 -24.55 -31.13 3.31
CA LEU A 68 -24.65 -32.32 4.15
C LEU A 68 -25.89 -32.28 5.04
N LEU A 69 -26.22 -31.15 5.64
CA LEU A 69 -27.43 -30.97 6.45
C LEU A 69 -28.71 -31.06 5.61
N SER A 70 -28.70 -30.54 4.39
CA SER A 70 -29.85 -30.63 3.47
C SER A 70 -30.16 -32.08 3.07
N LEU A 71 -29.11 -32.91 2.99
CA LEU A 71 -29.26 -34.34 2.67
C LEU A 71 -29.63 -35.24 3.86
N THR A 72 -29.26 -34.84 5.07
CA THR A 72 -29.41 -35.65 6.26
C THR A 72 -30.45 -35.09 7.22
N TYR A 73 -30.19 -33.91 7.77
CA TYR A 73 -31.02 -33.31 8.81
C TYR A 73 -32.39 -32.89 8.29
N VAL A 74 -32.46 -32.25 7.13
CA VAL A 74 -33.75 -31.71 6.59
C VAL A 74 -34.76 -32.82 6.31
N PRO A 75 -34.41 -33.92 5.62
CA PRO A 75 -35.34 -35.04 5.44
C PRO A 75 -35.80 -35.67 6.76
N VAL A 76 -34.86 -35.92 7.70
CA VAL A 76 -35.19 -36.51 9.01
C VAL A 76 -36.09 -35.57 9.81
N ALA A 77 -35.76 -34.29 9.88
CA ALA A 77 -36.62 -33.29 10.55
C ALA A 77 -38.00 -33.17 9.89
N SER A 78 -38.06 -33.21 8.56
CA SER A 78 -39.32 -33.22 7.82
C SER A 78 -40.17 -34.44 8.15
N SER A 79 -39.57 -35.66 8.21
CA SER A 79 -40.30 -36.87 8.59
C SER A 79 -40.82 -36.83 10.02
N LEU A 80 -40.11 -36.23 10.95
CA LEU A 80 -40.48 -36.17 12.37
C LEU A 80 -41.44 -35.03 12.71
N PHE A 81 -41.23 -33.82 12.17
CA PHE A 81 -41.94 -32.61 12.59
C PHE A 81 -43.10 -32.22 11.63
N LEU A 82 -43.14 -32.66 10.38
CA LEU A 82 -44.26 -32.37 9.54
C LEU A 82 -45.53 -33.12 9.99
N GLY A 83 -46.61 -32.41 10.11
CA GLY A 83 -47.89 -32.96 10.56
C GLY A 83 -48.44 -34.03 9.59
N ARG A 84 -48.78 -35.21 10.09
CA ARG A 84 -49.34 -36.33 9.33
C ARG A 84 -50.80 -36.20 8.96
N GLY A 85 -51.42 -35.05 9.28
CA GLY A 85 -52.82 -34.76 9.04
C GLY A 85 -53.06 -33.90 7.78
N LYS A 86 -54.32 -33.56 7.54
CA LYS A 86 -54.73 -32.63 6.47
C LYS A 86 -53.83 -31.39 6.52
N ILE A 87 -53.19 -31.07 5.41
CA ILE A 87 -52.53 -29.79 5.24
C ILE A 87 -53.62 -28.73 5.26
N THR A 88 -53.79 -28.07 6.40
CA THR A 88 -54.57 -26.85 6.45
C THR A 88 -53.72 -25.76 5.84
N SER A 89 -54.00 -25.44 4.56
CA SER A 89 -53.34 -24.35 3.89
C SER A 89 -53.55 -23.07 4.70
N LEU A 90 -52.46 -22.42 5.06
CA LEU A 90 -52.51 -21.08 5.63
C LEU A 90 -52.95 -20.14 4.50
N LYS A 91 -54.17 -19.56 4.62
CA LYS A 91 -54.76 -18.66 3.61
C LYS A 91 -53.80 -17.58 3.12
N ILE A 92 -52.84 -17.18 3.94
CA ILE A 92 -51.82 -16.19 3.60
C ILE A 92 -50.77 -16.83 2.64
N SER A 93 -50.28 -18.04 2.94
CA SER A 93 -49.34 -18.76 2.06
C SER A 93 -49.92 -19.04 0.68
N ASP A 94 -51.19 -19.49 0.64
CA ASP A 94 -51.84 -19.78 -0.63
C ASP A 94 -52.10 -18.51 -1.45
N LYS A 95 -52.45 -17.38 -0.79
CA LYS A 95 -52.60 -16.09 -1.51
C LYS A 95 -51.25 -15.61 -2.05
N LEU A 96 -50.18 -15.74 -1.25
CA LEU A 96 -48.82 -15.34 -1.68
C LEU A 96 -48.36 -16.20 -2.86
N MET A 97 -48.52 -17.52 -2.75
CA MET A 97 -48.18 -18.44 -3.83
C MET A 97 -49.03 -18.21 -5.09
N ALA A 98 -50.33 -17.94 -4.91
CA ALA A 98 -51.19 -17.60 -6.05
C ALA A 98 -50.76 -16.30 -6.74
N LEU A 99 -50.32 -15.30 -5.95
CA LEU A 99 -49.79 -14.05 -6.51
C LEU A 99 -48.50 -14.30 -7.31
N PHE A 100 -47.56 -15.06 -6.74
CA PHE A 100 -46.34 -15.44 -7.47
C PHE A 100 -46.62 -16.23 -8.71
N TYR A 101 -47.52 -17.21 -8.63
CA TYR A 101 -47.88 -18.05 -9.80
C TYR A 101 -48.59 -17.26 -10.87
N SER A 102 -49.53 -16.35 -10.49
CA SER A 102 -50.24 -15.49 -11.43
C SER A 102 -49.33 -14.50 -12.16
N SER A 103 -48.23 -14.06 -11.51
CA SER A 103 -47.23 -13.21 -12.15
C SER A 103 -46.21 -14.01 -12.98
N TYR A 104 -45.81 -15.18 -12.51
CA TYR A 104 -44.79 -16.02 -13.14
C TYR A 104 -45.31 -16.71 -14.40
N ALA A 105 -46.53 -17.29 -14.36
CA ALA A 105 -47.08 -18.07 -15.46
C ALA A 105 -47.19 -17.29 -16.79
N PRO A 106 -47.71 -16.04 -16.83
CA PRO A 106 -47.76 -15.27 -18.07
C PRO A 106 -46.35 -14.87 -18.56
N VAL A 107 -45.41 -14.54 -17.66
CA VAL A 107 -44.04 -14.22 -18.03
C VAL A 107 -43.37 -15.44 -18.66
N LEU A 108 -43.51 -16.61 -18.03
CA LEU A 108 -42.97 -17.86 -18.57
C LEU A 108 -43.57 -18.20 -19.95
N ALA A 109 -44.88 -18.10 -20.09
CA ALA A 109 -45.56 -18.34 -21.36
C ALA A 109 -45.08 -17.37 -22.46
N PHE A 110 -44.87 -16.10 -22.13
CA PHE A 110 -44.30 -15.11 -23.03
C PHE A 110 -42.85 -15.48 -23.43
N CYS A 111 -42.02 -15.81 -22.49
CA CYS A 111 -40.63 -16.23 -22.73
C CYS A 111 -40.56 -17.47 -23.62
N LEU A 112 -41.40 -18.46 -23.37
CA LEU A 112 -41.45 -19.68 -24.16
C LEU A 112 -42.00 -19.44 -25.58
N ARG A 113 -42.93 -18.49 -25.75
CA ARG A 113 -43.43 -18.08 -27.05
C ARG A 113 -42.39 -17.38 -27.90
N PHE A 114 -41.55 -16.53 -27.26
CA PHE A 114 -40.51 -15.76 -27.93
C PHE A 114 -39.10 -16.25 -27.56
N LYS A 115 -38.90 -17.58 -27.45
CA LYS A 115 -37.64 -18.19 -26.98
C LYS A 115 -36.40 -17.71 -27.71
N LYS A 116 -36.43 -17.45 -29.03
CA LYS A 116 -35.31 -16.93 -29.79
C LYS A 116 -34.94 -15.49 -29.37
N THR A 117 -35.95 -14.65 -29.14
CA THR A 117 -35.77 -13.28 -28.71
C THR A 117 -35.20 -13.24 -27.28
N VAL A 118 -35.70 -14.10 -26.38
CA VAL A 118 -35.17 -14.20 -25.00
C VAL A 118 -33.71 -14.59 -25.01
N VAL A 119 -33.32 -15.60 -25.80
CA VAL A 119 -31.92 -16.01 -25.94
C VAL A 119 -31.08 -14.88 -26.53
N ALA A 120 -31.54 -14.19 -27.55
CA ALA A 120 -30.80 -13.07 -28.16
C ALA A 120 -30.61 -11.91 -27.19
N VAL A 121 -31.65 -11.57 -26.40
CA VAL A 121 -31.58 -10.53 -25.38
C VAL A 121 -30.60 -10.95 -24.25
N SER A 122 -30.66 -12.20 -23.77
CA SER A 122 -29.73 -12.71 -22.77
C SER A 122 -28.29 -12.67 -23.27
N LEU A 123 -28.04 -13.07 -24.52
CA LEU A 123 -26.72 -12.98 -25.14
C LEU A 123 -26.29 -11.51 -25.29
N GLY A 124 -27.22 -10.61 -25.65
CA GLY A 124 -26.96 -9.17 -25.69
C GLY A 124 -26.52 -8.61 -24.32
N PHE A 125 -27.17 -9.03 -23.24
CA PHE A 125 -26.72 -8.66 -21.86
C PHE A 125 -25.37 -9.22 -21.52
N VAL A 126 -25.03 -10.44 -21.91
CA VAL A 126 -23.69 -11.02 -21.69
C VAL A 126 -22.62 -10.23 -22.43
N ILE A 127 -22.87 -9.87 -23.70
CA ILE A 127 -21.96 -9.05 -24.50
C ILE A 127 -21.81 -7.65 -23.89
N LEU A 128 -22.92 -7.03 -23.48
CA LEU A 128 -22.88 -5.72 -22.81
C LEU A 128 -22.13 -5.77 -21.49
N ALA A 129 -22.40 -6.78 -20.67
CA ALA A 129 -21.67 -6.98 -19.42
C ALA A 129 -20.17 -7.20 -19.65
N GLY A 130 -19.80 -7.99 -20.68
CA GLY A 130 -18.43 -8.15 -21.11
C GLY A 130 -17.79 -6.82 -21.55
N GLY A 131 -18.51 -6.03 -22.35
CA GLY A 131 -18.03 -4.71 -22.76
C GLY A 131 -17.80 -3.77 -21.59
N ILE A 132 -18.72 -3.73 -20.62
CA ILE A 132 -18.56 -2.95 -19.39
C ILE A 132 -17.37 -3.48 -18.58
N PHE A 133 -17.25 -4.79 -18.42
CA PHE A 133 -16.14 -5.41 -17.68
C PHE A 133 -14.77 -5.03 -18.26
N PHE A 134 -14.61 -5.07 -19.58
CA PHE A 134 -13.34 -4.68 -20.23
C PHE A 134 -13.09 -3.16 -20.23
N SER A 135 -14.14 -2.33 -20.00
CA SER A 135 -13.97 -0.89 -19.82
C SER A 135 -13.72 -0.47 -18.38
N MET A 136 -13.87 -1.38 -17.44
CA MET A 136 -13.51 -1.14 -16.03
C MET A 136 -12.01 -1.34 -15.86
N GLY A 137 -11.34 -0.35 -15.25
CA GLY A 137 -9.93 -0.45 -14.94
C GLY A 137 -9.63 -1.52 -13.88
N GLY A 138 -8.36 -1.82 -13.70
CA GLY A 138 -7.88 -2.81 -12.73
C GLY A 138 -7.27 -2.15 -11.49
N GLU A 139 -7.74 -2.54 -10.31
CA GLU A 139 -7.11 -2.24 -9.01
C GLU A 139 -6.74 -3.55 -8.32
N PHE A 140 -5.59 -3.54 -7.63
CA PHE A 140 -5.14 -4.73 -6.90
C PHE A 140 -5.99 -4.99 -5.66
N LEU A 141 -6.15 -3.97 -4.83
CA LEU A 141 -7.01 -3.98 -3.64
C LEU A 141 -7.75 -2.65 -3.59
N PRO A 142 -9.07 -2.66 -3.32
CA PRO A 142 -9.78 -1.42 -3.08
C PRO A 142 -9.21 -0.75 -1.82
N THR A 143 -9.05 0.56 -1.86
CA THR A 143 -8.61 1.35 -0.71
C THR A 143 -9.62 1.19 0.43
N LEU A 144 -9.18 0.59 1.53
CA LEU A 144 -9.98 0.48 2.75
C LEU A 144 -9.94 1.81 3.50
N GLU A 145 -11.05 2.21 4.07
CA GLU A 145 -11.10 3.40 4.93
C GLU A 145 -10.51 3.06 6.30
N GLU A 146 -9.36 3.66 6.63
CA GLU A 146 -8.63 3.38 7.87
C GLU A 146 -8.92 4.40 8.98
N GLY A 147 -9.62 5.49 8.65
CA GLY A 147 -10.00 6.53 9.60
C GLY A 147 -8.97 7.67 9.73
N ASP A 148 -7.68 7.44 9.59
CA ASP A 148 -6.62 8.41 9.81
C ASP A 148 -5.79 8.70 8.54
N PHE A 149 -4.98 9.77 8.57
CA PHE A 149 -3.95 10.01 7.55
C PHE A 149 -2.55 9.75 8.08
N ALA A 150 -1.71 9.17 7.21
CA ALA A 150 -0.26 9.23 7.29
C ALA A 150 0.23 10.26 6.28
N VAL A 151 0.76 11.38 6.77
CA VAL A 151 1.25 12.46 5.92
C VAL A 151 2.77 12.41 5.92
N GLN A 152 3.35 12.09 4.77
CA GLN A 152 4.79 12.13 4.59
C GLN A 152 5.23 13.57 4.35
N THR A 153 6.03 14.10 5.27
CA THR A 153 6.61 15.44 5.16
C THR A 153 8.03 15.32 4.64
N ARG A 154 8.37 16.06 3.60
CA ARG A 154 9.72 16.15 3.04
C ARG A 154 10.13 17.59 2.93
N VAL A 155 11.31 17.92 3.46
CA VAL A 155 11.93 19.23 3.31
C VAL A 155 13.09 19.14 2.32
N LEU A 156 13.66 20.29 1.97
CA LEU A 156 14.78 20.35 1.02
C LEU A 156 15.95 19.47 1.46
N LEU A 157 16.56 18.81 0.48
CA LEU A 157 17.73 17.96 0.68
C LEU A 157 18.87 18.76 1.36
N GLY A 158 19.50 18.15 2.38
CA GLY A 158 20.54 18.77 3.18
C GLY A 158 20.04 19.61 4.35
N SER A 159 18.71 19.61 4.58
CA SER A 159 18.13 20.23 5.78
C SER A 159 18.55 19.48 7.05
N SER A 160 18.66 20.24 8.14
CA SER A 160 18.96 19.63 9.45
C SER A 160 17.71 19.00 10.06
N LEU A 161 17.92 18.03 10.96
CA LEU A 161 16.82 17.41 11.73
C LEU A 161 15.98 18.48 12.47
N ASN A 162 16.63 19.52 13.03
CA ASN A 162 15.92 20.60 13.71
C ASN A 162 14.97 21.34 12.76
N HIS A 163 15.39 21.58 11.53
CA HIS A 163 14.55 22.21 10.51
C HIS A 163 13.37 21.33 10.14
N THR A 164 13.58 20.01 9.93
CA THR A 164 12.52 19.05 9.66
C THR A 164 11.49 19.01 10.79
N VAL A 165 11.95 19.02 12.03
CA VAL A 165 11.08 19.06 13.23
C VAL A 165 10.28 20.38 13.26
N GLU A 166 10.94 21.52 13.01
CA GLU A 166 10.26 22.84 12.99
C GLU A 166 9.17 22.92 11.90
N VAL A 167 9.48 22.47 10.69
CA VAL A 167 8.51 22.40 9.58
C VAL A 167 7.33 21.50 9.94
N SER A 168 7.62 20.31 10.48
CA SER A 168 6.59 19.37 10.89
C SER A 168 5.70 19.93 12.00
N GLN A 169 6.27 20.65 12.97
CA GLN A 169 5.49 21.31 14.02
C GLN A 169 4.61 22.44 13.46
N LYS A 170 5.12 23.22 12.51
CA LYS A 170 4.32 24.24 11.81
C LYS A 170 3.16 23.59 11.06
N ALA A 171 3.41 22.50 10.32
CA ALA A 171 2.40 21.78 9.59
C ALA A 171 1.32 21.22 10.52
N ALA A 172 1.72 20.59 11.64
CA ALA A 172 0.78 20.13 12.66
C ALA A 172 -0.07 21.26 13.23
N GLY A 173 0.55 22.43 13.48
CA GLY A 173 -0.14 23.64 13.95
C GLY A 173 -1.14 24.17 12.94
N VAL A 174 -0.85 24.14 11.64
CA VAL A 174 -1.78 24.53 10.57
C VAL A 174 -2.97 23.57 10.56
N LEU A 175 -2.73 22.26 10.53
CA LEU A 175 -3.80 21.25 10.49
C LEU A 175 -4.74 21.33 11.69
N LEU A 176 -4.20 21.48 12.91
CA LEU A 176 -5.02 21.58 14.13
C LEU A 176 -5.83 22.90 14.19
N ARG A 177 -5.31 24.00 13.63
CA ARG A 177 -5.99 25.28 13.62
C ARG A 177 -7.05 25.37 12.53
N GLU A 178 -6.72 24.89 11.31
CA GLU A 178 -7.64 25.01 10.18
C GLU A 178 -8.70 23.92 10.15
N PHE A 179 -8.45 22.76 10.76
CA PHE A 179 -9.36 21.60 10.71
C PHE A 179 -9.74 21.10 12.14
N PRO A 180 -10.26 21.95 13.03
CA PRO A 180 -10.54 21.58 14.42
C PRO A 180 -11.67 20.56 14.56
N ASP A 181 -12.60 20.50 13.60
CA ASP A 181 -13.72 19.57 13.59
C ASP A 181 -13.35 18.21 12.96
N GLU A 182 -12.26 18.16 12.20
CA GLU A 182 -11.76 16.96 11.53
C GLU A 182 -10.60 16.31 12.27
N VAL A 183 -9.67 17.09 12.84
CA VAL A 183 -8.42 16.61 13.44
C VAL A 183 -8.49 16.58 14.96
N ILE A 184 -8.22 15.41 15.54
CA ILE A 184 -8.11 15.24 16.99
C ILE A 184 -6.71 15.62 17.48
N LYS A 185 -5.68 15.07 16.82
CA LYS A 185 -4.28 15.29 17.17
C LYS A 185 -3.37 14.93 16.00
N VAL A 186 -2.17 15.46 16.04
CA VAL A 186 -1.10 15.13 15.10
C VAL A 186 0.11 14.61 15.88
N VAL A 187 0.65 13.47 15.46
CA VAL A 187 1.85 12.86 16.04
C VAL A 187 2.89 12.73 14.95
N THR A 188 4.06 13.31 15.15
CA THR A 188 5.12 13.32 14.14
C THR A 188 6.34 12.53 14.59
N LYS A 189 6.87 11.69 13.70
CA LYS A 189 8.16 11.02 13.80
C LYS A 189 9.09 11.63 12.77
N ALA A 190 10.19 12.22 13.18
CA ALA A 190 11.21 12.80 12.31
C ALA A 190 12.56 12.11 12.50
N GLY A 191 13.21 11.74 11.39
CA GLY A 191 14.49 11.04 11.41
C GLY A 191 14.43 9.62 11.96
N SER A 192 15.62 9.03 12.21
CA SER A 192 15.78 7.67 12.70
C SER A 192 16.32 7.64 14.13
N SER A 193 15.98 6.59 14.90
CA SER A 193 16.58 6.30 16.20
C SER A 193 17.99 5.72 16.04
N GLU A 194 18.74 5.58 17.16
CA GLU A 194 20.06 4.93 17.18
C GLU A 194 20.04 3.50 16.63
N ILE A 195 18.97 2.76 16.91
CA ILE A 195 18.69 1.45 16.30
C ILE A 195 17.49 1.65 15.37
N PRO A 196 17.72 1.85 14.07
CA PRO A 196 16.65 2.15 13.15
C PRO A 196 15.81 0.90 12.86
N THR A 197 14.58 0.90 13.35
CA THR A 197 13.56 -0.08 12.95
C THR A 197 12.90 0.32 11.63
N ASP A 198 13.02 1.60 11.26
CA ASP A 198 12.50 2.25 10.08
C ASP A 198 13.47 3.39 9.74
N PRO A 199 14.50 3.11 8.90
CA PRO A 199 15.50 4.10 8.54
C PRO A 199 14.85 5.20 7.70
N MET A 200 14.96 6.44 8.18
CA MET A 200 14.40 7.62 7.54
C MET A 200 15.47 8.68 7.38
N PRO A 201 15.60 9.34 6.24
CA PRO A 201 16.49 10.49 6.08
C PRO A 201 16.15 11.62 7.07
N LEU A 202 17.13 12.49 7.35
CA LEU A 202 16.91 13.63 8.26
C LEU A 202 15.91 14.65 7.70
N GLU A 203 15.76 14.67 6.39
CA GLU A 203 14.88 15.54 5.62
C GLU A 203 13.43 15.05 5.56
N GLU A 204 13.14 13.89 6.13
CA GLU A 204 11.79 13.30 6.10
C GLU A 204 11.19 13.16 7.49
N ALA A 205 9.88 13.25 7.55
CA ALA A 205 9.08 12.98 8.73
C ALA A 205 7.74 12.35 8.35
N ASP A 206 7.25 11.45 9.19
CA ASP A 206 5.91 10.89 9.08
C ASP A 206 5.00 11.53 10.12
N MET A 207 3.94 12.19 9.69
CA MET A 207 2.90 12.75 10.55
C MET A 207 1.67 11.84 10.52
N MET A 208 1.28 11.31 11.66
CA MET A 208 0.01 10.63 11.85
C MET A 208 -1.03 11.65 12.27
N VAL A 209 -1.97 11.92 11.39
CA VAL A 209 -3.09 12.83 11.62
C VAL A 209 -4.29 12.01 12.01
N ILE A 210 -4.62 12.03 13.30
CA ILE A 210 -5.73 11.28 13.86
C ILE A 210 -7.00 12.09 13.66
N LEU A 211 -7.95 11.51 12.94
CA LEU A 211 -9.18 12.19 12.54
C LEU A 211 -10.36 11.85 13.49
N ARG A 212 -11.36 12.72 13.49
CA ARG A 212 -12.66 12.47 14.08
C ARG A 212 -13.50 11.56 13.18
N ASP A 213 -14.58 11.03 13.72
CA ASP A 213 -15.56 10.30 12.92
C ASP A 213 -16.04 11.18 11.75
N ARG A 214 -16.11 10.62 10.55
CA ARG A 214 -16.52 11.31 9.32
C ARG A 214 -17.84 12.08 9.44
N LYS A 215 -18.73 11.64 10.35
CA LYS A 215 -20.00 12.33 10.62
C LYS A 215 -19.85 13.70 11.27
N GLU A 216 -18.71 13.94 11.90
CA GLU A 216 -18.39 15.19 12.58
C GLU A 216 -17.71 16.21 11.65
N TRP A 217 -17.25 15.79 10.48
CA TRP A 217 -16.54 16.64 9.54
C TRP A 217 -17.44 17.74 8.99
N THR A 218 -16.92 18.95 8.93
CA THR A 218 -17.62 20.13 8.44
C THR A 218 -17.06 20.62 7.10
N LYS A 219 -15.73 20.48 6.87
CA LYS A 219 -15.04 21.03 5.70
C LYS A 219 -15.03 20.08 4.51
N ALA A 220 -15.18 18.78 4.70
CA ALA A 220 -15.13 17.79 3.62
C ALA A 220 -16.16 16.68 3.82
N LYS A 221 -16.62 16.11 2.71
CA LYS A 221 -17.55 14.96 2.71
C LYS A 221 -16.85 13.64 2.45
N THR A 222 -15.73 13.68 1.75
CA THR A 222 -14.92 12.52 1.44
C THR A 222 -13.50 12.72 1.98
N ARG A 223 -12.77 11.62 2.08
CA ARG A 223 -11.38 11.62 2.53
C ARG A 223 -10.48 12.32 1.52
N GLU A 224 -10.71 12.06 0.24
CA GLU A 224 -9.97 12.65 -0.87
C GLU A 224 -10.11 14.17 -0.85
N GLU A 225 -11.34 14.66 -0.68
CA GLU A 225 -11.61 16.10 -0.53
C GLU A 225 -10.93 16.68 0.71
N LEU A 226 -10.89 15.94 1.82
CA LEU A 226 -10.20 16.37 3.03
C LEU A 226 -8.69 16.43 2.83
N ALA A 227 -8.10 15.42 2.18
CA ALA A 227 -6.68 15.38 1.87
C ALA A 227 -6.27 16.54 0.95
N GLU A 228 -7.07 16.86 -0.07
CA GLU A 228 -6.86 17.99 -0.98
C GLU A 228 -6.88 19.30 -0.23
N LYS A 229 -7.90 19.58 0.56
CA LYS A 229 -8.02 20.80 1.37
C LYS A 229 -6.91 20.96 2.42
N MET A 230 -6.49 19.83 3.04
CA MET A 230 -5.36 19.84 3.94
C MET A 230 -4.04 20.11 3.21
N GLY A 231 -3.87 19.57 2.01
CA GLY A 231 -2.73 19.86 1.14
C GLY A 231 -2.65 21.36 0.81
N GLU A 232 -3.75 21.93 0.31
CA GLU A 232 -3.84 23.39 0.03
C GLU A 232 -3.53 24.24 1.26
N ALA A 233 -4.00 23.84 2.44
CA ALA A 233 -3.71 24.56 3.67
C ALA A 233 -2.23 24.49 4.07
N LEU A 234 -1.53 23.44 3.69
CA LEU A 234 -0.09 23.26 3.95
C LEU A 234 0.81 23.94 2.92
N ASP A 235 0.30 24.38 1.77
CA ASP A 235 1.04 25.14 0.74
C ASP A 235 1.60 26.48 1.27
N VAL A 236 1.11 26.96 2.42
CA VAL A 236 1.67 28.14 3.09
C VAL A 236 3.07 27.89 3.68
N ILE A 237 3.52 26.65 3.74
CA ILE A 237 4.84 26.26 4.24
C ILE A 237 5.78 26.08 3.06
N PRO A 238 6.69 27.02 2.81
CA PRO A 238 7.61 26.93 1.68
C PRO A 238 8.62 25.80 1.90
N ASP A 239 9.17 25.30 0.79
CA ASP A 239 10.27 24.33 0.77
C ASP A 239 9.96 22.99 1.43
N ALA A 240 8.68 22.62 1.54
CA ALA A 240 8.22 21.35 2.06
C ALA A 240 7.18 20.73 1.12
N ASN A 241 7.19 19.42 1.01
CA ASN A 241 6.20 18.63 0.28
C ASN A 241 5.45 17.70 1.25
N PHE A 242 4.15 17.57 1.08
CA PHE A 242 3.27 16.80 1.94
C PHE A 242 2.48 15.79 1.11
N GLY A 243 2.78 14.49 1.28
CA GLY A 243 2.07 13.41 0.61
C GLY A 243 1.07 12.72 1.56
N PHE A 244 -0.21 12.70 1.19
CA PHE A 244 -1.28 12.13 2.01
C PHE A 244 -1.58 10.69 1.63
N GLN A 245 -1.49 9.80 2.61
CA GLN A 245 -1.80 8.37 2.49
C GLN A 245 -2.55 7.88 3.72
N GLN A 246 -2.96 6.62 3.69
CA GLN A 246 -3.51 5.94 4.86
C GLN A 246 -2.41 5.13 5.57
N PRO A 247 -2.42 5.02 6.91
CA PRO A 247 -1.33 4.43 7.68
C PRO A 247 -1.01 2.97 7.32
N ILE A 248 -2.02 2.11 7.19
CA ILE A 248 -1.84 0.69 6.87
C ILE A 248 -1.47 0.54 5.39
N GLN A 249 -2.15 1.27 4.51
CA GLN A 249 -1.83 1.29 3.08
C GLN A 249 -0.38 1.70 2.82
N MET A 250 0.09 2.79 3.43
CA MET A 250 1.47 3.26 3.32
C MET A 250 2.46 2.17 3.76
N ARG A 251 2.21 1.55 4.93
CA ARG A 251 3.09 0.49 5.45
C ARG A 251 3.02 -0.78 4.62
N PHE A 252 1.85 -1.13 4.10
CA PHE A 252 1.68 -2.25 3.19
C PHE A 252 2.46 -2.04 1.89
N ASN A 253 2.34 -0.86 1.26
CA ASN A 253 3.09 -0.52 0.06
C ASN A 253 4.60 -0.60 0.32
N GLU A 254 5.10 -0.01 1.41
CA GLU A 254 6.51 -0.02 1.77
C GLU A 254 7.07 -1.44 1.95
N LEU A 255 6.35 -2.31 2.66
CA LEU A 255 6.78 -3.69 2.91
C LEU A 255 6.74 -4.57 1.66
N MET A 256 5.80 -4.29 0.75
CA MET A 256 5.59 -5.10 -0.44
C MET A 256 6.49 -4.71 -1.60
N THR A 257 6.68 -3.43 -1.82
CA THR A 257 7.29 -2.89 -3.03
C THR A 257 8.54 -2.05 -2.74
N GLY A 258 8.84 -1.83 -1.45
CA GLY A 258 9.95 -0.99 -1.00
C GLY A 258 9.74 0.50 -1.23
N VAL A 259 8.52 0.92 -1.57
CA VAL A 259 8.13 2.32 -1.75
C VAL A 259 6.80 2.58 -1.05
N ARG A 260 6.60 3.82 -0.59
CA ARG A 260 5.40 4.19 0.19
C ARG A 260 4.22 4.56 -0.71
N GLN A 261 4.49 5.10 -1.89
CA GLN A 261 3.48 5.53 -2.86
C GLN A 261 2.74 4.33 -3.48
N ASP A 262 1.56 4.60 -4.03
CA ASP A 262 0.73 3.58 -4.67
C ASP A 262 1.41 2.99 -5.91
N VAL A 263 2.10 3.84 -6.68
CA VAL A 263 2.87 3.45 -7.86
C VAL A 263 4.28 3.99 -7.77
N ALA A 264 5.24 3.17 -8.18
CA ALA A 264 6.65 3.51 -8.29
C ALA A 264 7.17 3.23 -9.70
N ILE A 265 7.67 4.27 -10.35
CA ILE A 265 8.41 4.15 -11.60
C ILE A 265 9.89 4.02 -11.21
N LYS A 266 10.45 2.83 -11.37
CA LYS A 266 11.83 2.51 -11.01
C LYS A 266 12.70 2.65 -12.25
N ILE A 267 13.67 3.56 -12.24
CA ILE A 267 14.61 3.79 -13.33
C ILE A 267 15.96 3.23 -12.94
N TYR A 268 16.51 2.34 -13.74
CA TYR A 268 17.78 1.66 -13.50
C TYR A 268 18.87 2.20 -14.40
N GLY A 269 20.11 2.31 -13.87
CA GLY A 269 21.29 2.76 -14.62
C GLY A 269 22.52 2.92 -13.73
N GLU A 270 23.69 3.17 -14.32
CA GLU A 270 24.95 3.21 -13.60
C GLU A 270 25.35 4.62 -13.14
N ASN A 271 25.08 5.67 -13.91
CA ASN A 271 25.47 7.04 -13.60
C ASN A 271 24.36 7.74 -12.80
N LEU A 272 24.70 8.30 -11.62
CA LEU A 272 23.74 8.94 -10.73
C LEU A 272 23.18 10.24 -11.29
N ASP A 273 24.00 11.03 -12.00
CA ASP A 273 23.56 12.30 -12.57
C ASP A 273 22.55 12.05 -13.70
N GLU A 274 22.82 11.03 -14.53
CA GLU A 274 21.91 10.62 -15.60
C GLU A 274 20.60 10.04 -15.04
N LEU A 275 20.67 9.24 -13.97
CA LEU A 275 19.49 8.75 -13.27
C LEU A 275 18.64 9.92 -12.74
N SER A 276 19.26 10.93 -12.10
CA SER A 276 18.56 12.11 -11.62
C SER A 276 17.89 12.88 -12.74
N ARG A 277 18.59 13.10 -13.87
CA ARG A 277 18.05 13.78 -15.06
C ARG A 277 16.84 13.05 -15.64
N LEU A 278 16.93 11.72 -15.77
CA LEU A 278 15.83 10.89 -16.27
C LEU A 278 14.64 10.90 -15.31
N ALA A 279 14.88 10.81 -13.99
CA ALA A 279 13.83 10.83 -12.98
C ALA A 279 13.09 12.16 -12.97
N GLU A 280 13.79 13.28 -13.08
CA GLU A 280 13.15 14.61 -13.21
C GLU A 280 12.30 14.73 -14.46
N ALA A 281 12.77 14.19 -15.60
CA ALA A 281 12.01 14.18 -16.84
C ALA A 281 10.74 13.32 -16.72
N VAL A 282 10.85 12.13 -16.13
CA VAL A 282 9.73 11.22 -15.86
C VAL A 282 8.76 11.87 -14.88
N GLY A 283 9.26 12.49 -13.80
CA GLY A 283 8.42 13.20 -12.81
C GLY A 283 7.55 14.27 -13.45
N LYS A 284 8.15 15.14 -14.27
CA LYS A 284 7.42 16.19 -15.00
C LYS A 284 6.37 15.67 -15.98
N LEU A 285 6.59 14.48 -16.58
CA LEU A 285 5.57 13.85 -17.40
C LEU A 285 4.45 13.26 -16.56
N THR A 286 4.79 12.64 -15.43
CA THR A 286 3.82 12.05 -14.50
C THR A 286 2.89 13.11 -13.91
N GLU A 287 3.39 14.31 -13.58
CA GLU A 287 2.58 15.45 -13.09
C GLU A 287 1.51 15.93 -14.09
N GLN A 288 1.67 15.64 -15.40
CA GLN A 288 0.72 16.03 -16.43
C GLN A 288 -0.45 15.04 -16.59
N VAL A 289 -0.34 13.86 -15.98
CA VAL A 289 -1.35 12.78 -16.11
C VAL A 289 -2.43 12.95 -15.07
N GLU A 290 -3.67 13.06 -15.53
CA GLU A 290 -4.83 13.18 -14.65
C GLU A 290 -4.96 11.92 -13.76
N GLY A 291 -5.09 12.12 -12.46
CA GLY A 291 -5.17 11.07 -11.45
C GLY A 291 -3.84 10.72 -10.79
N ALA A 292 -2.69 11.13 -11.34
CA ALA A 292 -1.40 11.05 -10.65
C ALA A 292 -1.25 12.24 -9.69
N GLN A 293 -1.19 11.97 -8.40
CA GLN A 293 -1.10 12.98 -7.33
C GLN A 293 0.12 12.73 -6.45
N ASP A 294 0.53 13.78 -5.72
CA ASP A 294 1.66 13.71 -4.77
C ASP A 294 2.93 13.14 -5.44
N VAL A 295 3.22 13.58 -6.68
CA VAL A 295 4.37 13.08 -7.44
C VAL A 295 5.65 13.38 -6.70
N TYR A 296 6.43 12.35 -6.47
CA TYR A 296 7.70 12.40 -5.78
C TYR A 296 8.82 11.90 -6.67
N VAL A 297 9.83 12.72 -6.87
CA VAL A 297 11.08 12.33 -7.51
C VAL A 297 12.14 12.14 -6.43
N GLU A 298 12.67 10.92 -6.31
CA GLU A 298 13.72 10.61 -5.36
C GLU A 298 14.97 11.45 -5.63
N GLN A 299 15.51 12.10 -4.59
CA GLN A 299 16.72 12.90 -4.70
C GLN A 299 17.92 12.10 -4.22
N ILE A 300 18.77 11.67 -5.14
CA ILE A 300 19.94 10.83 -4.87
C ILE A 300 21.25 11.61 -4.83
N SER A 301 21.27 12.85 -5.34
CA SER A 301 22.46 13.72 -5.42
C SER A 301 22.15 15.13 -4.89
N GLY A 302 23.21 15.89 -4.60
CA GLY A 302 23.09 17.29 -4.17
C GLY A 302 23.13 17.51 -2.67
N ARG A 303 23.50 16.50 -1.85
CA ARG A 303 23.72 16.69 -0.43
C ARG A 303 25.08 17.36 -0.17
N PRO A 304 25.15 18.53 0.50
CA PRO A 304 26.43 19.14 0.86
C PRO A 304 27.16 18.27 1.87
N GLN A 305 28.39 17.92 1.55
CA GLN A 305 29.28 17.09 2.36
C GLN A 305 30.63 17.80 2.57
N VAL A 306 31.14 17.76 3.78
CA VAL A 306 32.50 18.20 4.05
C VAL A 306 33.43 17.01 3.91
N VAL A 307 34.32 17.08 2.93
CA VAL A 307 35.32 16.06 2.66
C VAL A 307 36.67 16.53 3.17
N VAL A 308 37.27 15.76 4.10
CA VAL A 308 38.61 16.00 4.63
C VAL A 308 39.57 15.06 3.93
N LYS A 309 40.32 15.57 2.97
CA LYS A 309 41.36 14.83 2.23
C LYS A 309 42.68 14.90 3.00
N ILE A 310 42.99 13.86 3.71
CA ILE A 310 44.20 13.81 4.57
C ILE A 310 45.49 13.77 3.70
N ASN A 311 46.45 14.67 3.98
CA ASN A 311 47.75 14.68 3.35
C ASN A 311 48.70 13.78 4.14
N ARG A 312 48.98 12.60 3.61
CA ARG A 312 49.84 11.60 4.28
C ARG A 312 51.30 12.05 4.48
N ASP A 313 51.82 12.86 3.55
CA ASP A 313 53.20 13.39 3.71
C ASP A 313 53.27 14.45 4.83
N ALA A 314 52.19 15.23 5.00
CA ALA A 314 52.11 16.15 6.14
C ALA A 314 52.00 15.39 7.46
N LEU A 315 51.19 14.33 7.55
CA LEU A 315 51.11 13.48 8.72
C LEU A 315 52.49 12.90 9.11
N ALA A 316 53.22 12.35 8.13
CA ALA A 316 54.50 11.75 8.35
C ALA A 316 55.52 12.76 8.94
N ARG A 317 55.52 14.02 8.46
CA ARG A 317 56.39 15.09 8.98
C ARG A 317 56.10 15.40 10.46
N HIS A 318 54.86 15.21 10.92
CA HIS A 318 54.44 15.50 12.28
C HIS A 318 54.32 14.24 13.17
N ALA A 319 54.79 13.09 12.68
CA ALA A 319 54.70 11.78 13.36
C ALA A 319 53.22 11.42 13.75
N LEU A 320 52.27 11.79 12.91
CA LEU A 320 50.84 11.49 13.07
C LEU A 320 50.40 10.37 12.14
N ASN A 321 49.35 9.65 12.54
CA ASN A 321 48.66 8.68 11.74
C ASN A 321 47.29 9.18 11.31
N VAL A 322 46.68 8.53 10.32
CA VAL A 322 45.30 8.82 9.86
C VAL A 322 44.29 8.60 11.00
N SER A 323 44.54 7.60 11.85
CA SER A 323 43.72 7.34 13.05
C SER A 323 43.63 8.53 13.99
N ASP A 324 44.76 9.21 14.22
CA ASP A 324 44.84 10.34 15.19
C ASP A 324 43.97 11.52 14.70
N VAL A 325 44.00 11.78 13.39
CA VAL A 325 43.13 12.79 12.74
C VAL A 325 41.66 12.40 12.82
N ASN A 326 41.35 11.14 12.51
CA ASN A 326 39.97 10.66 12.57
C ASN A 326 39.40 10.65 13.98
N GLU A 327 40.20 10.28 14.98
CA GLU A 327 39.81 10.33 16.39
C GLU A 327 39.52 11.75 16.85
N ALA A 328 40.39 12.71 16.48
CA ALA A 328 40.19 14.12 16.79
C ALA A 328 38.90 14.67 16.12
N LEU A 329 38.67 14.35 14.84
CA LEU A 329 37.45 14.74 14.13
C LEU A 329 36.18 14.12 14.74
N ASN A 330 36.20 12.83 15.02
CA ASN A 330 35.08 12.15 15.64
C ASN A 330 34.74 12.73 17.01
N THR A 331 35.74 12.90 17.85
CA THR A 331 35.57 13.49 19.20
C THR A 331 35.03 14.90 19.11
N ALA A 332 35.58 15.73 18.21
CA ALA A 332 35.19 17.12 18.06
C ALA A 332 33.76 17.33 17.53
N PHE A 333 33.39 16.60 16.49
CA PHE A 333 32.16 16.85 15.75
C PHE A 333 31.04 15.85 16.03
N ALA A 334 31.29 14.54 16.00
CA ALA A 334 30.30 13.51 16.30
C ALA A 334 30.12 13.34 17.82
N GLY A 335 31.21 13.42 18.56
CA GLY A 335 31.27 13.16 19.99
C GLY A 335 31.73 11.75 20.31
N GLN A 336 32.56 11.63 21.35
CA GLN A 336 33.06 10.37 21.86
C GLN A 336 32.42 10.04 23.20
N THR A 337 31.89 8.84 23.33
CA THR A 337 31.31 8.37 24.59
C THR A 337 32.44 8.09 25.58
N ALA A 338 32.53 8.88 26.65
CA ALA A 338 33.51 8.72 27.72
C ALA A 338 33.03 7.76 28.83
N GLY A 339 31.74 7.47 28.90
CA GLY A 339 31.16 6.58 29.88
C GLY A 339 29.63 6.64 29.88
N MET A 340 29.01 6.02 30.88
CA MET A 340 27.56 6.03 31.08
C MET A 340 27.20 6.53 32.48
N VAL A 341 26.17 7.35 32.56
CA VAL A 341 25.55 7.81 33.82
C VAL A 341 24.25 7.04 34.02
N PHE A 342 24.07 6.49 35.20
CA PHE A 342 22.87 5.76 35.60
C PHE A 342 22.03 6.61 36.55
N GLU A 343 20.78 6.81 36.20
CA GLU A 343 19.77 7.46 37.04
C GLU A 343 18.59 6.51 37.26
N GLY A 344 18.64 5.70 38.29
CA GLY A 344 17.72 4.59 38.50
C GLY A 344 17.83 3.54 37.39
N GLU A 345 16.76 3.29 36.65
CA GLU A 345 16.74 2.36 35.50
C GLU A 345 17.19 3.01 34.18
N LYS A 346 17.33 4.34 34.16
CA LYS A 346 17.70 5.08 32.96
C LYS A 346 19.22 5.12 32.80
N ARG A 347 19.68 4.98 31.55
CA ARG A 347 21.08 5.03 31.16
C ARG A 347 21.29 6.18 30.19
N PHE A 348 22.28 7.03 30.50
CA PHE A 348 22.66 8.18 29.68
C PHE A 348 24.13 8.08 29.28
N SER A 349 24.43 8.20 27.98
CA SER A 349 25.80 8.25 27.51
C SER A 349 26.44 9.61 27.89
N LEU A 350 27.59 9.57 28.54
CA LEU A 350 28.42 10.75 28.76
C LEU A 350 29.25 11.00 27.49
N VAL A 351 28.87 12.02 26.71
CA VAL A 351 29.52 12.32 25.44
C VAL A 351 30.34 13.58 25.52
N VAL A 352 31.59 13.49 25.10
CA VAL A 352 32.54 14.63 24.98
C VAL A 352 32.58 15.08 23.53
N ARG A 353 32.29 16.35 23.27
CA ARG A 353 32.37 16.97 21.93
C ARG A 353 32.57 18.49 22.04
N LEU A 354 32.95 19.13 20.95
CA LEU A 354 33.04 20.57 20.88
C LEU A 354 31.66 21.23 21.11
N ARG A 355 31.72 22.44 21.70
CA ARG A 355 30.50 23.26 21.82
C ARG A 355 29.92 23.57 20.46
N GLN A 356 28.61 23.76 20.39
CA GLN A 356 27.89 24.05 19.12
C GLN A 356 28.44 25.27 18.39
N GLU A 357 28.92 26.27 19.12
CA GLU A 357 29.49 27.49 18.57
C GLU A 357 30.76 27.26 17.74
N ASN A 358 31.56 26.23 18.10
CA ASN A 358 32.85 25.88 17.49
C ASN A 358 32.74 24.74 16.44
N ARG A 359 31.54 24.48 15.92
CA ARG A 359 31.28 23.44 14.91
C ARG A 359 30.15 23.80 13.95
N LYS A 360 30.02 25.11 13.66
CA LYS A 360 28.96 25.61 12.75
C LYS A 360 29.44 25.82 11.32
N GLN A 361 30.72 26.12 11.15
CA GLN A 361 31.30 26.50 9.87
C GLN A 361 32.38 25.52 9.43
N VAL A 362 32.60 25.43 8.13
CA VAL A 362 33.66 24.58 7.54
C VAL A 362 35.04 24.98 8.07
N ASP A 363 35.26 26.27 8.32
CA ASP A 363 36.52 26.78 8.90
C ASP A 363 36.79 26.26 10.30
N ASP A 364 35.75 25.94 11.09
CA ASP A 364 35.92 25.36 12.41
C ASP A 364 36.65 24.01 12.35
N ILE A 365 36.41 23.24 11.28
CA ILE A 365 37.07 21.97 11.03
C ILE A 365 38.59 22.19 10.79
N GLY A 366 38.92 23.18 9.95
CA GLY A 366 40.30 23.52 9.65
C GLY A 366 41.11 24.02 10.88
N ASN A 367 40.41 24.62 11.82
CA ASN A 367 40.98 25.15 13.06
C ASN A 367 41.09 24.10 14.19
N LEU A 368 40.55 22.89 14.00
CA LEU A 368 40.71 21.80 14.95
C LEU A 368 42.20 21.44 15.13
N PHE A 369 42.64 21.34 16.37
CA PHE A 369 44.00 20.90 16.69
C PHE A 369 44.08 19.39 16.85
N VAL A 370 45.06 18.78 16.19
CA VAL A 370 45.45 17.40 16.37
C VAL A 370 46.78 17.39 17.14
N THR A 371 46.84 16.67 18.26
CA THR A 371 48.02 16.60 19.09
C THR A 371 48.94 15.46 18.65
N ASN A 372 50.20 15.76 18.34
CA ASN A 372 51.16 14.73 17.99
C ASN A 372 51.77 14.03 19.22
N PRO A 373 52.53 12.93 19.08
CA PRO A 373 53.18 12.23 20.21
C PRO A 373 54.14 13.10 21.01
N ALA A 374 54.68 14.19 20.43
CA ALA A 374 55.54 15.15 21.13
C ALA A 374 54.77 16.21 21.94
N GLY A 375 53.42 16.21 21.88
CA GLY A 375 52.58 17.18 22.58
C GLY A 375 52.32 18.47 21.80
N GLU A 376 52.77 18.58 20.57
CA GLU A 376 52.51 19.75 19.70
C GLU A 376 51.12 19.71 19.16
N GLN A 377 50.44 20.85 19.16
CA GLN A 377 49.08 21.04 18.58
C GLN A 377 49.17 21.58 17.16
N ILE A 378 48.79 20.75 16.19
CA ILE A 378 48.85 21.07 14.76
C ILE A 378 47.45 21.29 14.24
N PRO A 379 47.17 22.48 13.64
CA PRO A 379 45.83 22.72 13.07
C PRO A 379 45.58 21.81 11.86
N LEU A 380 44.36 21.27 11.76
CA LEU A 380 43.98 20.29 10.76
C LEU A 380 44.20 20.77 9.31
N ARG A 381 44.05 22.09 9.05
CA ARG A 381 44.34 22.70 7.74
C ARG A 381 45.78 22.48 7.23
N GLN A 382 46.73 22.15 8.13
CA GLN A 382 48.10 21.79 7.74
C GLN A 382 48.26 20.30 7.42
N LEU A 383 47.28 19.49 7.86
CA LEU A 383 47.31 18.03 7.74
C LEU A 383 46.36 17.51 6.68
N ALA A 384 45.40 18.35 6.24
CA ALA A 384 44.37 17.93 5.32
C ALA A 384 43.82 19.10 4.47
N ASP A 385 43.35 18.79 3.30
CA ASP A 385 42.57 19.68 2.45
C ASP A 385 41.06 19.46 2.75
N ILE A 386 40.35 20.55 3.09
CA ILE A 386 38.98 20.53 3.55
C ILE A 386 38.12 21.18 2.48
N GLN A 387 37.23 20.41 1.88
CA GLN A 387 36.38 20.86 0.77
C GLN A 387 34.91 20.60 1.08
N LEU A 388 34.05 21.57 0.74
CA LEU A 388 32.61 21.37 0.67
C LEU A 388 32.28 20.88 -0.74
N VAL A 389 31.76 19.67 -0.86
CA VAL A 389 31.40 19.05 -2.14
C VAL A 389 29.92 18.64 -2.11
N MET A 390 29.27 18.67 -3.26
CA MET A 390 27.94 18.05 -3.41
C MET A 390 28.15 16.55 -3.67
N GLY A 391 27.65 15.74 -2.77
CA GLY A 391 27.75 14.28 -2.86
C GLY A 391 26.41 13.61 -2.99
N PRO A 392 26.41 12.28 -3.16
CA PRO A 392 25.17 11.52 -3.14
C PRO A 392 24.56 11.52 -1.74
N ASN A 393 23.23 11.67 -1.68
CA ASN A 393 22.47 11.51 -0.42
C ASN A 393 22.42 10.04 -0.04
N GLN A 394 21.91 9.23 -0.99
CA GLN A 394 21.83 7.79 -0.89
C GLN A 394 22.00 7.15 -2.27
N ILE A 395 22.44 5.91 -2.30
CA ILE A 395 22.54 5.11 -3.52
C ILE A 395 21.72 3.86 -3.30
N GLN A 396 20.51 3.86 -3.86
CA GLN A 396 19.64 2.70 -3.77
C GLN A 396 19.97 1.66 -4.83
N ARG A 397 19.82 0.39 -4.45
CA ARG A 397 20.01 -0.75 -5.36
C ARG A 397 18.88 -1.75 -5.17
N GLU A 398 18.50 -2.36 -6.28
CA GLU A 398 17.59 -3.49 -6.32
C GLU A 398 18.21 -4.52 -7.27
N ASP A 399 18.32 -5.76 -6.85
CA ASP A 399 19.03 -6.84 -7.57
C ASP A 399 20.46 -6.43 -8.01
N ALA A 400 21.20 -5.79 -7.09
CA ALA A 400 22.54 -5.25 -7.27
C ALA A 400 22.68 -4.10 -8.30
N LYS A 401 21.60 -3.68 -8.95
CA LYS A 401 21.58 -2.55 -9.91
C LYS A 401 21.17 -1.27 -9.21
N ARG A 402 21.83 -0.15 -9.55
CA ARG A 402 21.46 1.17 -9.07
C ARG A 402 20.10 1.55 -9.63
N ARG A 403 19.25 2.13 -8.80
CA ARG A 403 17.94 2.64 -9.20
C ARG A 403 17.63 4.00 -8.59
N ILE A 404 16.71 4.71 -9.21
CA ILE A 404 16.02 5.88 -8.67
C ILE A 404 14.52 5.68 -8.85
N VAL A 405 13.73 6.26 -7.98
CA VAL A 405 12.27 6.10 -7.99
C VAL A 405 11.59 7.43 -8.26
N VAL A 406 10.57 7.38 -9.12
CA VAL A 406 9.53 8.38 -9.23
C VAL A 406 8.24 7.74 -8.72
N GLY A 407 7.78 8.18 -7.54
CA GLY A 407 6.58 7.66 -6.91
C GLY A 407 5.40 8.62 -7.05
N PHE A 408 4.19 8.10 -7.11
CA PHE A 408 2.98 8.92 -7.06
C PHE A 408 1.80 8.14 -6.46
N ASN A 409 0.81 8.88 -5.96
CA ASN A 409 -0.44 8.32 -5.47
C ASN A 409 -1.51 8.42 -6.55
N VAL A 410 -2.48 7.52 -6.53
CA VAL A 410 -3.56 7.46 -7.50
C VAL A 410 -4.86 7.97 -6.86
N ARG A 411 -5.53 8.93 -7.53
CA ARG A 411 -6.82 9.44 -7.09
C ARG A 411 -7.76 9.64 -8.28
N GLY A 412 -9.01 9.19 -8.13
CA GLY A 412 -10.07 9.40 -9.12
C GLY A 412 -10.00 8.58 -10.41
N ARG A 413 -8.95 7.75 -10.58
CA ARG A 413 -8.77 6.82 -11.71
C ARG A 413 -8.20 5.50 -11.21
N ASP A 414 -8.25 4.48 -12.06
CA ASP A 414 -7.63 3.18 -11.78
C ASP A 414 -6.12 3.19 -12.07
N VAL A 415 -5.39 2.37 -11.30
CA VAL A 415 -3.93 2.28 -11.37
C VAL A 415 -3.45 1.86 -12.75
N GLN A 416 -4.14 0.91 -13.39
CA GLN A 416 -3.72 0.33 -14.66
C GLN A 416 -3.74 1.39 -15.78
N SER A 417 -4.85 2.12 -15.93
CA SER A 417 -4.99 3.13 -16.99
C SER A 417 -3.98 4.27 -16.86
N ILE A 418 -3.68 4.72 -15.63
CA ILE A 418 -2.67 5.75 -15.37
C ILE A 418 -1.28 5.26 -15.76
N VAL A 419 -0.90 4.06 -15.35
CA VAL A 419 0.44 3.52 -15.65
C VAL A 419 0.63 3.28 -17.14
N GLU A 420 -0.40 2.79 -17.85
CA GLU A 420 -0.36 2.60 -19.30
C GLU A 420 -0.21 3.94 -20.06
N GLU A 421 -0.89 4.99 -19.60
CA GLU A 421 -0.74 6.34 -20.16
C GLU A 421 0.66 6.89 -19.92
N ILE A 422 1.18 6.79 -18.68
CA ILE A 422 2.54 7.22 -18.33
C ILE A 422 3.58 6.44 -19.14
N HIS A 423 3.42 5.12 -19.27
CA HIS A 423 4.31 4.28 -20.08
C HIS A 423 4.37 4.76 -21.52
N THR A 424 3.21 5.02 -22.12
CA THR A 424 3.13 5.54 -23.49
C THR A 424 3.80 6.91 -23.64
N LEU A 425 3.63 7.81 -22.65
CA LEU A 425 4.26 9.13 -22.67
C LEU A 425 5.78 9.05 -22.51
N ILE A 426 6.25 8.15 -21.65
CA ILE A 426 7.70 7.91 -21.44
C ILE A 426 8.32 7.41 -22.73
N ASP A 427 7.74 6.38 -23.37
CA ASP A 427 8.27 5.79 -24.61
C ASP A 427 8.30 6.79 -25.78
N GLN A 428 7.36 7.75 -25.80
CA GLN A 428 7.29 8.77 -26.86
C GLN A 428 8.22 9.95 -26.64
N LYS A 429 8.52 10.32 -25.38
CA LYS A 429 9.15 11.60 -25.06
C LYS A 429 10.52 11.49 -24.41
N ILE A 430 10.93 10.31 -23.93
CA ILE A 430 12.21 10.11 -23.24
C ILE A 430 13.01 9.03 -23.93
N ASP A 431 14.19 9.40 -24.43
CA ASP A 431 15.17 8.43 -24.93
C ASP A 431 16.06 7.97 -23.78
N PHE A 432 16.02 6.68 -23.49
CA PHE A 432 16.89 6.06 -22.49
C PHE A 432 18.22 5.66 -23.12
N PRO A 433 19.35 6.06 -22.52
CA PRO A 433 20.66 5.60 -22.98
C PRO A 433 20.81 4.08 -22.87
N ALA A 434 21.74 3.48 -23.60
CA ALA A 434 22.02 2.07 -23.51
C ALA A 434 22.35 1.64 -22.07
N GLY A 435 21.70 0.61 -21.57
CA GLY A 435 21.84 0.11 -20.20
C GLY A 435 20.89 0.75 -19.17
N TYR A 436 20.07 1.73 -19.58
CA TYR A 436 19.01 2.31 -18.76
C TYR A 436 17.66 1.74 -19.15
N TYR A 437 16.82 1.46 -18.19
CA TYR A 437 15.46 0.96 -18.41
C TYR A 437 14.53 1.32 -17.24
N VAL A 438 13.24 1.18 -17.49
CA VAL A 438 12.17 1.49 -16.52
C VAL A 438 11.41 0.21 -16.17
N THR A 439 11.01 0.10 -14.91
CA THR A 439 10.02 -0.86 -14.45
C THR A 439 8.97 -0.15 -13.58
N TYR A 440 7.81 -0.76 -13.49
CA TYR A 440 6.70 -0.22 -12.70
C TYR A 440 6.45 -1.13 -11.50
N GLY A 441 6.55 -0.55 -10.30
CA GLY A 441 6.33 -1.22 -9.02
C GLY A 441 5.07 -0.70 -8.32
N GLY A 442 4.90 -1.11 -7.07
CA GLY A 442 3.74 -0.70 -6.27
C GLY A 442 2.52 -1.58 -6.51
N GLN A 443 1.35 -1.00 -6.40
CA GLN A 443 0.07 -1.69 -6.63
C GLN A 443 -0.04 -2.25 -8.06
N PHE A 444 0.61 -1.62 -9.04
CA PHE A 444 0.62 -2.07 -10.41
C PHE A 444 1.38 -3.40 -10.59
N GLU A 445 2.53 -3.55 -9.97
CA GLU A 445 3.30 -4.80 -9.97
C GLU A 445 2.49 -5.95 -9.38
N ASN A 446 1.87 -5.70 -8.22
CA ASN A 446 1.01 -6.66 -7.55
C ASN A 446 -0.19 -7.06 -8.42
N LEU A 447 -0.80 -6.09 -9.13
CA LEU A 447 -1.91 -6.35 -10.06
C LEU A 447 -1.46 -7.25 -11.22
N GLN A 448 -0.32 -6.95 -11.84
CA GLN A 448 0.22 -7.78 -12.93
C GLN A 448 0.55 -9.20 -12.47
N GLU A 449 1.19 -9.35 -11.31
CA GLU A 449 1.49 -10.67 -10.76
C GLU A 449 0.21 -11.47 -10.46
N ALA A 450 -0.80 -10.83 -9.87
CA ALA A 450 -2.09 -11.45 -9.60
C ALA A 450 -2.78 -11.92 -10.89
N GLN A 451 -2.79 -11.09 -11.94
CA GLN A 451 -3.34 -11.44 -13.25
C GLN A 451 -2.59 -12.61 -13.89
N GLN A 452 -1.24 -12.62 -13.85
CA GLN A 452 -0.44 -13.72 -14.39
C GLN A 452 -0.69 -15.04 -13.65
N ARG A 453 -0.81 -14.99 -12.32
CA ARG A 453 -1.10 -16.18 -11.48
C ARG A 453 -2.51 -16.73 -11.76
N LEU A 454 -3.51 -15.86 -11.91
CA LEU A 454 -4.87 -16.28 -12.30
C LEU A 454 -4.89 -16.93 -13.68
N ALA A 455 -4.24 -16.33 -14.66
CA ALA A 455 -4.15 -16.89 -16.01
C ALA A 455 -3.43 -18.26 -16.02
N ALA A 456 -2.37 -18.42 -15.22
CA ALA A 456 -1.68 -19.69 -15.05
C ALA A 456 -2.56 -20.76 -14.40
N SER A 457 -3.36 -20.39 -13.39
CA SER A 457 -4.29 -21.31 -12.73
C SER A 457 -5.42 -21.75 -13.65
N GLU A 458 -5.96 -20.85 -14.48
CA GLU A 458 -6.94 -21.20 -15.51
C GLU A 458 -6.39 -22.13 -16.59
N ALA A 459 -5.13 -21.91 -16.99
CA ALA A 459 -4.45 -22.78 -17.97
C ALA A 459 -4.22 -24.20 -17.41
N LEU A 460 -3.94 -24.32 -16.11
CA LEU A 460 -3.84 -25.62 -15.42
C LEU A 460 -5.19 -26.34 -15.34
N LEU A 461 -6.26 -25.64 -14.99
CA LEU A 461 -7.62 -26.18 -14.96
C LEU A 461 -8.10 -26.66 -16.34
N LYS A 462 -7.75 -25.95 -17.42
CA LYS A 462 -8.04 -26.36 -18.80
C LYS A 462 -7.25 -27.59 -19.26
N ARG A 463 -6.11 -27.92 -18.61
CA ARG A 463 -5.30 -29.10 -18.94
C ARG A 463 -5.71 -30.36 -18.16
N THR A 464 -6.41 -30.17 -17.05
CA THR A 464 -6.82 -31.28 -16.13
C THR A 464 -8.29 -31.66 -16.28
N GLY A 465 -9.08 -30.96 -17.06
CA GLY A 465 -10.49 -31.28 -17.43
C GLY A 465 -10.59 -31.65 -18.88
#